data_291f54bfa77df4b8217c6b272cecb233
#
_entry.id   291f54bfa77df4b8217c6b272cecb233
#
_cell.length_a   1.000
_cell.length_b   1.000
_cell.length_c   1.000
_cell.angle_alpha   90.00
_cell.angle_beta   90.00
_cell.angle_gamma   90.00
#
_symmetry.space_group_name_H-M   'P 1'
#
loop_
_entity.id
_entity.type
_entity.pdbx_description
1 polymer ?
#
loop_
_entity_poly.entity_id
_entity_poly.type
_entity_poly.pdbx_seq_one_letter_code
_entity_poly.pdbx_strand_id
1 'polypeptide(L)'
;MKSLGSYYTEENVLLRLEKNRHKTKSPRNVSREVRLFVNISSYVSTGNRAGFERWAQLNNLKEAARTFNYLSENNLLNYEDFMQHIADVDNSIIAAEQRISELSSEISRQELIQKHCTSYRTCRKIVEEGRKTSNPEKYKAQHQVEYSLHDSLKQQLQDLGVNKLPAPKSLQNKIDVLKKEISTVRKEKQELENRKSTLNIISANIKNLLSINSPLQNISETCHSEHVL
;
A
#
# COMPACT_ATOMS: atom_id res chain seq x y z
N MET A 1 14.81 -57.61 -29.70
CA MET A 1 13.78 -56.58 -29.82
C MET A 1 12.78 -56.78 -28.68
N LYS A 2 12.84 -55.97 -27.60
CA LYS A 2 11.85 -56.00 -26.51
C LYS A 2 10.62 -55.28 -27.01
N SER A 3 9.48 -55.98 -27.04
CA SER A 3 8.20 -55.45 -27.57
C SER A 3 7.74 -54.24 -26.76
N LEU A 4 7.40 -53.16 -27.45
CA LEU A 4 6.82 -51.94 -26.90
C LEU A 4 5.48 -52.15 -26.15
N GLY A 5 4.86 -53.34 -26.29
CA GLY A 5 3.57 -53.67 -25.67
C GLY A 5 3.60 -53.88 -24.14
N SER A 6 4.77 -54.14 -23.53
CA SER A 6 4.92 -54.35 -22.09
C SER A 6 4.93 -53.06 -21.25
N TYR A 7 5.05 -51.88 -21.88
CA TYR A 7 5.15 -50.60 -21.18
C TYR A 7 3.81 -49.95 -20.84
N TYR A 8 2.72 -50.37 -21.47
CA TYR A 8 1.42 -49.74 -21.40
C TYR A 8 0.32 -50.68 -20.87
N THR A 9 0.67 -51.68 -20.06
CA THR A 9 -0.37 -52.39 -19.30
C THR A 9 -0.94 -51.50 -18.20
N GLU A 10 -2.25 -51.65 -17.92
CA GLU A 10 -2.93 -50.85 -16.88
C GLU A 10 -2.20 -50.88 -15.53
N GLU A 11 -1.65 -52.05 -15.15
CA GLU A 11 -0.80 -52.23 -13.94
C GLU A 11 0.44 -51.35 -13.96
N ASN A 12 1.14 -51.25 -15.08
CA ASN A 12 2.35 -50.43 -15.22
C ASN A 12 2.06 -48.95 -15.26
N VAL A 13 0.89 -48.56 -15.76
CA VAL A 13 0.39 -47.16 -15.69
C VAL A 13 0.01 -46.80 -14.28
N LEU A 14 -0.71 -47.66 -13.54
CA LEU A 14 -1.06 -47.48 -12.16
C LEU A 14 0.16 -47.40 -11.24
N LEU A 15 1.13 -48.31 -11.39
CA LEU A 15 2.40 -48.28 -10.63
C LEU A 15 3.21 -47.01 -10.91
N ARG A 16 3.19 -46.46 -12.12
CA ARG A 16 3.80 -45.15 -12.44
C ARG A 16 3.06 -44.00 -11.85
N LEU A 17 1.74 -44.02 -11.83
CA LEU A 17 0.91 -42.98 -11.18
C LEU A 17 1.12 -43.03 -9.68
N GLU A 18 1.19 -44.17 -9.04
CA GLU A 18 1.49 -44.30 -7.60
C GLU A 18 2.93 -43.85 -7.27
N LYS A 19 3.96 -44.25 -8.05
CA LYS A 19 5.33 -43.76 -7.89
C LYS A 19 5.46 -42.27 -8.12
N ASN A 20 4.63 -41.68 -8.98
CA ASN A 20 4.60 -40.23 -9.20
C ASN A 20 3.76 -39.51 -8.11
N ARG A 21 2.79 -40.17 -7.48
CA ARG A 21 2.01 -39.65 -6.35
C ARG A 21 2.90 -39.41 -5.11
N HIS A 22 3.92 -40.25 -4.88
CA HIS A 22 4.90 -40.01 -3.80
C HIS A 22 6.06 -39.11 -4.21
N LYS A 23 6.17 -38.72 -5.48
CA LYS A 23 7.11 -37.73 -6.00
C LYS A 23 6.50 -36.38 -6.22
N THR A 24 5.32 -36.08 -5.65
CA THR A 24 4.88 -34.69 -5.52
C THR A 24 5.92 -34.04 -4.63
N LYS A 25 6.97 -33.51 -5.24
CA LYS A 25 7.77 -32.46 -4.62
C LYS A 25 6.79 -31.51 -3.99
N SER A 26 6.98 -31.22 -2.69
CA SER A 26 6.25 -30.17 -1.99
C SER A 26 6.11 -29.01 -2.97
N PRO A 27 4.92 -28.42 -3.13
CA PRO A 27 4.71 -27.41 -4.15
C PRO A 27 5.84 -26.41 -3.97
N ARG A 28 6.71 -26.31 -4.99
CA ARG A 28 7.69 -25.22 -5.04
C ARG A 28 6.85 -24.01 -4.72
N ASN A 29 7.34 -23.18 -3.80
CA ASN A 29 6.71 -21.92 -3.43
C ASN A 29 6.57 -21.12 -4.73
N VAL A 30 5.57 -21.47 -5.52
CA VAL A 30 5.20 -20.75 -6.73
C VAL A 30 4.65 -19.46 -6.17
N SER A 31 5.36 -18.38 -6.40
CA SER A 31 4.91 -17.05 -6.06
C SER A 31 3.40 -16.98 -6.33
N ARG A 32 2.60 -16.80 -5.27
CA ARG A 32 1.14 -16.63 -5.39
C ARG A 32 0.79 -15.29 -6.05
N GLU A 33 1.81 -14.50 -6.36
CA GLU A 33 1.66 -13.22 -7.03
C GLU A 33 1.01 -13.40 -8.40
N VAL A 34 -0.10 -12.75 -8.59
CA VAL A 34 -0.77 -12.63 -9.89
C VAL A 34 -0.01 -11.63 -10.73
N ARG A 35 0.27 -11.98 -11.99
CA ARG A 35 0.98 -11.13 -12.95
C ARG A 35 0.08 -10.79 -14.13
N LEU A 36 0.40 -9.68 -14.78
CA LEU A 36 -0.30 -9.24 -15.98
C LEU A 36 -0.08 -10.25 -17.12
N PHE A 37 -1.12 -10.44 -17.94
CA PHE A 37 -1.02 -11.24 -19.16
C PHE A 37 -0.03 -10.64 -20.16
N VAL A 38 0.73 -11.51 -20.82
CA VAL A 38 1.60 -11.11 -21.92
C VAL A 38 0.74 -10.84 -23.16
N ASN A 39 0.87 -9.63 -23.70
CA ASN A 39 0.20 -9.28 -24.95
C ASN A 39 0.97 -9.92 -26.13
N ILE A 40 0.41 -10.97 -26.70
CA ILE A 40 1.00 -11.72 -27.80
C ILE A 40 1.05 -10.87 -29.07
N SER A 41 0.04 -10.05 -29.32
CA SER A 41 -0.09 -9.23 -30.54
C SER A 41 1.02 -8.20 -30.71
N SER A 42 1.55 -7.65 -29.60
CA SER A 42 2.60 -6.64 -29.63
C SER A 42 3.99 -7.19 -30.02
N TYR A 43 4.21 -8.51 -29.92
CA TYR A 43 5.49 -9.17 -30.19
C TYR A 43 5.54 -9.91 -31.52
N VAL A 44 4.45 -9.88 -32.31
CA VAL A 44 4.34 -10.60 -33.60
C VAL A 44 5.30 -10.06 -34.68
N SER A 45 5.90 -8.89 -34.49
CA SER A 45 6.78 -8.24 -35.48
C SER A 45 8.23 -8.74 -35.51
N THR A 46 8.69 -9.51 -34.51
CA THR A 46 10.08 -9.98 -34.41
C THR A 46 10.20 -11.49 -34.61
N GLY A 47 10.42 -11.91 -35.80
CA GLY A 47 10.93 -13.15 -36.43
C GLY A 47 10.90 -14.53 -35.75
N ASN A 48 10.72 -14.70 -34.45
CA ASN A 48 10.79 -15.96 -33.73
C ASN A 48 9.42 -16.34 -33.11
N ARG A 49 8.42 -16.52 -33.96
CA ARG A 49 6.99 -16.54 -33.61
C ARG A 49 6.54 -17.76 -32.78
N ALA A 50 6.80 -18.99 -33.21
CA ALA A 50 6.14 -20.17 -32.65
C ALA A 50 6.53 -20.50 -31.21
N GLY A 51 7.79 -20.30 -30.83
CA GLY A 51 8.27 -20.57 -29.47
C GLY A 51 7.76 -19.55 -28.46
N PHE A 52 7.76 -18.27 -28.84
CA PHE A 52 7.26 -17.19 -27.98
C PHE A 52 5.73 -17.27 -27.80
N GLU A 53 4.96 -17.52 -28.86
CA GLU A 53 3.50 -17.67 -28.79
C GLU A 53 3.12 -18.82 -27.84
N ARG A 54 3.75 -19.97 -27.98
CA ARG A 54 3.50 -21.13 -27.11
C ARG A 54 3.86 -20.85 -25.64
N TRP A 55 4.98 -20.17 -25.42
CA TRP A 55 5.38 -19.73 -24.08
C TRP A 55 4.37 -18.74 -23.50
N ALA A 56 3.96 -17.72 -24.26
CA ALA A 56 3.03 -16.68 -23.81
C ALA A 56 1.64 -17.26 -23.52
N GLN A 57 1.15 -18.19 -24.34
CA GLN A 57 -0.11 -18.91 -24.09
C GLN A 57 -0.05 -19.70 -22.77
N LEU A 58 1.03 -20.46 -22.55
CA LEU A 58 1.21 -21.21 -21.29
C LEU A 58 1.36 -20.28 -20.08
N ASN A 59 2.05 -19.16 -20.26
CA ASN A 59 2.17 -18.16 -19.20
C ASN A 59 0.81 -17.53 -18.87
N ASN A 60 0.05 -17.12 -19.89
CA ASN A 60 -1.27 -16.51 -19.70
C ASN A 60 -2.27 -17.49 -19.07
N LEU A 61 -2.22 -18.78 -19.43
CA LEU A 61 -3.03 -19.80 -18.77
C LEU A 61 -2.69 -19.95 -17.28
N LYS A 62 -1.42 -19.91 -16.92
CA LYS A 62 -0.99 -19.93 -15.51
C LYS A 62 -1.46 -18.70 -14.75
N GLU A 63 -1.38 -17.53 -15.35
CA GLU A 63 -1.83 -16.27 -14.74
C GLU A 63 -3.36 -16.20 -14.66
N ALA A 64 -4.09 -16.77 -15.63
CA ALA A 64 -5.54 -16.94 -15.55
C ALA A 64 -5.95 -17.83 -14.35
N ALA A 65 -5.27 -18.97 -14.19
CA ALA A 65 -5.51 -19.85 -13.03
C ALA A 65 -5.19 -19.13 -11.69
N ARG A 66 -4.11 -18.35 -11.61
CA ARG A 66 -3.79 -17.56 -10.41
C ARG A 66 -4.83 -16.49 -10.13
N THR A 67 -5.28 -15.79 -11.17
CA THR A 67 -6.35 -14.78 -11.09
C THR A 67 -7.63 -15.42 -10.54
N PHE A 68 -8.05 -16.56 -11.09
CA PHE A 68 -9.22 -17.29 -10.62
C PHE A 68 -9.08 -17.77 -9.17
N ASN A 69 -7.93 -18.35 -8.81
CA ASN A 69 -7.67 -18.79 -7.45
C ASN A 69 -7.75 -17.63 -6.45
N TYR A 70 -7.15 -16.48 -6.78
CA TYR A 70 -7.23 -15.29 -5.94
C TYR A 70 -8.68 -14.83 -5.73
N LEU A 71 -9.47 -14.76 -6.82
CA LEU A 71 -10.88 -14.37 -6.75
C LEU A 71 -11.70 -15.36 -5.90
N SER A 72 -11.46 -16.66 -6.07
CA SER A 72 -12.13 -17.72 -5.32
C SER A 72 -11.75 -17.71 -3.83
N GLU A 73 -10.46 -17.58 -3.50
CA GLU A 73 -9.96 -17.54 -2.12
C GLU A 73 -10.47 -16.32 -1.35
N ASN A 74 -10.75 -15.21 -2.05
CA ASN A 74 -11.27 -13.97 -1.47
C ASN A 74 -12.79 -13.80 -1.63
N ASN A 75 -13.51 -14.80 -2.17
CA ASN A 75 -14.96 -14.74 -2.47
C ASN A 75 -15.37 -13.58 -3.40
N LEU A 76 -14.51 -13.25 -4.38
CA LEU A 76 -14.66 -12.13 -5.31
C LEU A 76 -15.00 -12.60 -6.75
N LEU A 77 -15.71 -13.74 -6.88
CA LEU A 77 -16.10 -14.28 -8.19
C LEU A 77 -17.22 -13.47 -8.86
N ASN A 78 -18.01 -12.73 -8.09
CA ASN A 78 -18.97 -11.79 -8.61
C ASN A 78 -18.27 -10.47 -8.97
N TYR A 79 -18.57 -9.92 -10.15
CA TYR A 79 -17.96 -8.68 -10.62
C TYR A 79 -18.31 -7.46 -9.74
N GLU A 80 -19.54 -7.38 -9.25
CA GLU A 80 -19.98 -6.30 -8.37
C GLU A 80 -19.22 -6.32 -7.04
N ASP A 81 -19.10 -7.50 -6.42
CA ASP A 81 -18.34 -7.69 -5.19
C ASP A 81 -16.86 -7.36 -5.39
N PHE A 82 -16.30 -7.73 -6.54
CA PHE A 82 -14.92 -7.38 -6.89
C PHE A 82 -14.71 -5.87 -7.03
N MET A 83 -15.63 -5.17 -7.70
CA MET A 83 -15.56 -3.71 -7.85
C MET A 83 -15.76 -2.99 -6.52
N GLN A 84 -16.70 -3.48 -5.69
CA GLN A 84 -16.88 -2.95 -4.34
C GLN A 84 -15.62 -3.14 -3.49
N HIS A 85 -14.98 -4.30 -3.58
CA HIS A 85 -13.73 -4.57 -2.85
C HIS A 85 -12.59 -3.62 -3.26
N ILE A 86 -12.48 -3.26 -4.55
CA ILE A 86 -11.53 -2.24 -5.00
C ILE A 86 -11.85 -0.89 -4.37
N ALA A 87 -13.12 -0.49 -4.37
CA ALA A 87 -13.56 0.77 -3.77
C ALA A 87 -13.28 0.81 -2.25
N ASP A 88 -13.49 -0.30 -1.54
CA ASP A 88 -13.21 -0.41 -0.10
C ASP A 88 -11.71 -0.27 0.20
N VAL A 89 -10.85 -0.86 -0.63
CA VAL A 89 -9.39 -0.70 -0.51
C VAL A 89 -8.99 0.76 -0.77
N ASP A 90 -9.57 1.41 -1.78
CA ASP A 90 -9.31 2.81 -2.07
C ASP A 90 -9.75 3.74 -0.92
N ASN A 91 -10.94 3.52 -0.38
CA ASN A 91 -11.43 4.27 0.77
C ASN A 91 -10.53 4.06 2.01
N SER A 92 -10.02 2.84 2.20
CA SER A 92 -9.08 2.53 3.30
C SER A 92 -7.74 3.24 3.14
N ILE A 93 -7.24 3.38 1.91
CA ILE A 93 -6.02 4.16 1.61
C ILE A 93 -6.24 5.64 1.93
N ILE A 94 -7.37 6.21 1.50
CA ILE A 94 -7.74 7.61 1.78
C ILE A 94 -7.84 7.84 3.29
N ALA A 95 -8.49 6.95 4.02
CA ALA A 95 -8.59 7.04 5.48
C ALA A 95 -7.21 6.97 6.17
N ALA A 96 -6.32 6.10 5.70
CA ALA A 96 -4.95 6.02 6.22
C ALA A 96 -4.16 7.33 5.93
N GLU A 97 -4.33 7.94 4.76
CA GLU A 97 -3.72 9.23 4.42
C GLU A 97 -4.20 10.37 5.31
N GLN A 98 -5.50 10.44 5.56
CA GLN A 98 -6.09 11.41 6.48
C GLN A 98 -5.52 11.22 7.89
N ARG A 99 -5.46 9.98 8.37
CA ARG A 99 -4.90 9.67 9.69
C ARG A 99 -3.43 10.06 9.81
N ILE A 100 -2.62 9.81 8.76
CA ILE A 100 -1.20 10.25 8.71
C ILE A 100 -1.10 11.77 8.79
N SER A 101 -1.97 12.51 8.10
CA SER A 101 -2.01 13.97 8.13
C SER A 101 -2.36 14.51 9.52
N GLU A 102 -3.39 13.95 10.17
CA GLU A 102 -3.78 14.30 11.53
C GLU A 102 -2.65 14.06 12.54
N LEU A 103 -2.05 12.88 12.51
CA LEU A 103 -0.92 12.53 13.38
C LEU A 103 0.29 13.43 13.15
N SER A 104 0.57 13.78 11.90
CA SER A 104 1.68 14.69 11.55
C SER A 104 1.43 16.09 12.11
N SER A 105 0.21 16.57 12.02
CA SER A 105 -0.21 17.89 12.57
C SER A 105 -0.11 17.91 14.10
N GLU A 106 -0.54 16.83 14.76
CA GLU A 106 -0.46 16.72 16.21
C GLU A 106 1.00 16.59 16.69
N ILE A 107 1.87 15.86 15.97
CA ILE A 107 3.32 15.80 16.27
C ILE A 107 3.91 17.22 16.20
N SER A 108 3.65 17.95 15.12
CA SER A 108 4.14 19.31 14.94
C SER A 108 3.68 20.24 16.08
N ARG A 109 2.43 20.12 16.49
CA ARG A 109 1.86 20.85 17.62
C ARG A 109 2.56 20.52 18.93
N GLN A 110 2.80 19.23 19.21
CA GLN A 110 3.48 18.82 20.43
C GLN A 110 4.95 19.24 20.45
N GLU A 111 5.65 19.20 19.32
CA GLU A 111 7.03 19.67 19.17
C GLU A 111 7.12 21.21 19.39
N LEU A 112 6.14 21.97 18.89
CA LEU A 112 6.04 23.41 19.14
C LEU A 112 5.82 23.71 20.62
N ILE A 113 4.89 23.01 21.28
CA ILE A 113 4.67 23.11 22.73
C ILE A 113 5.94 22.79 23.50
N GLN A 114 6.67 21.74 23.12
CA GLN A 114 7.93 21.34 23.76
C GLN A 114 8.99 22.46 23.65
N LYS A 115 9.12 23.06 22.47
CA LYS A 115 10.03 24.18 22.22
C LYS A 115 9.65 25.38 23.09
N HIS A 116 8.38 25.80 23.09
CA HIS A 116 7.92 26.93 23.89
C HIS A 116 8.07 26.69 25.41
N CYS A 117 7.73 25.49 25.88
CA CYS A 117 7.93 25.12 27.29
C CYS A 117 9.40 25.16 27.71
N THR A 118 10.33 24.76 26.85
CA THR A 118 11.77 24.79 27.13
C THR A 118 12.26 26.23 27.24
N SER A 119 11.94 27.09 26.27
CA SER A 119 12.30 28.49 26.26
C SER A 119 11.65 29.25 27.44
N TYR A 120 10.38 29.00 27.73
CA TYR A 120 9.68 29.60 28.87
C TYR A 120 10.36 29.26 30.22
N ARG A 121 10.77 28.01 30.41
CA ARG A 121 11.46 27.63 31.65
C ARG A 121 12.79 28.36 31.82
N THR A 122 13.52 28.61 30.73
CA THR A 122 14.77 29.37 30.75
C THR A 122 14.50 30.83 31.14
N CYS A 123 13.56 31.49 30.46
CA CYS A 123 13.20 32.88 30.76
C CYS A 123 12.60 33.03 32.16
N ARG A 124 11.79 32.07 32.61
CA ARG A 124 11.22 32.07 33.97
C ARG A 124 12.28 32.07 35.07
N LYS A 125 13.38 31.32 34.91
CA LYS A 125 14.49 31.35 35.87
C LYS A 125 15.07 32.75 36.03
N ILE A 126 15.31 33.44 34.89
CA ILE A 126 15.83 34.81 34.87
C ILE A 126 14.87 35.78 35.57
N VAL A 127 13.58 35.65 35.27
CA VAL A 127 12.52 36.48 35.94
C VAL A 127 12.44 36.23 37.44
N GLU A 128 12.56 34.94 37.86
CA GLU A 128 12.55 34.58 39.29
C GLU A 128 13.83 35.04 40.02
N GLU A 129 14.99 35.00 39.38
CA GLU A 129 16.25 35.56 39.90
C GLU A 129 16.14 37.10 40.06
N GLY A 130 15.60 37.81 39.06
CA GLY A 130 15.38 39.23 39.10
C GLY A 130 14.48 39.68 40.27
N ARG A 131 13.48 38.87 40.64
CA ARG A 131 12.62 39.12 41.79
C ARG A 131 13.34 39.02 43.14
N LYS A 132 14.46 38.27 43.22
CA LYS A 132 15.23 38.04 44.43
C LYS A 132 16.41 39.00 44.53
N THR A 133 16.70 39.79 43.52
CA THR A 133 17.82 40.73 43.47
C THR A 133 17.53 42.00 44.26
N SER A 134 18.53 42.62 44.85
CA SER A 134 18.42 43.86 45.62
C SER A 134 17.94 45.07 44.82
N ASN A 135 18.12 45.04 43.49
CA ASN A 135 17.64 46.09 42.59
C ASN A 135 16.89 45.49 41.37
N PRO A 136 15.61 45.10 41.52
CA PRO A 136 14.84 44.42 40.46
C PRO A 136 14.68 45.22 39.18
N GLU A 137 14.56 46.54 39.28
CA GLU A 137 14.37 47.39 38.10
C GLU A 137 15.61 47.44 37.23
N LYS A 138 16.79 47.58 37.81
CA LYS A 138 18.05 47.57 37.07
C LYS A 138 18.27 46.21 36.43
N TYR A 139 17.97 45.11 37.14
CA TYR A 139 18.08 43.76 36.62
C TYR A 139 17.11 43.53 35.43
N LYS A 140 15.86 43.99 35.57
CA LYS A 140 14.86 43.94 34.49
C LYS A 140 15.30 44.73 33.25
N ALA A 141 15.89 45.91 33.45
CA ALA A 141 16.40 46.72 32.34
C ALA A 141 17.56 46.01 31.58
N GLN A 142 18.41 45.25 32.32
CA GLN A 142 19.50 44.46 31.73
C GLN A 142 19.02 43.20 30.98
N HIS A 143 17.87 42.64 31.35
CA HIS A 143 17.27 41.43 30.82
C HIS A 143 15.91 41.68 30.15
N GLN A 144 15.74 42.84 29.54
CA GLN A 144 14.45 43.26 28.93
C GLN A 144 13.95 42.30 27.88
N VAL A 145 14.86 41.67 27.10
CA VAL A 145 14.51 40.70 26.03
C VAL A 145 13.94 39.43 26.65
N GLU A 146 14.53 38.92 27.70
CA GLU A 146 14.07 37.68 28.38
C GLU A 146 12.74 37.89 29.08
N TYR A 147 12.50 39.07 29.67
CA TYR A 147 11.18 39.44 30.25
C TYR A 147 10.10 39.51 29.19
N SER A 148 10.35 40.21 28.05
CA SER A 148 9.42 40.31 26.96
C SER A 148 9.12 38.93 26.35
N LEU A 149 10.18 38.11 26.17
CA LEU A 149 10.04 36.73 25.63
C LEU A 149 9.25 35.84 26.60
N HIS A 150 9.48 35.96 27.92
CA HIS A 150 8.69 35.26 28.94
C HIS A 150 7.21 35.50 28.81
N ASP A 151 6.79 36.79 28.68
CA ASP A 151 5.37 37.17 28.61
C ASP A 151 4.76 36.71 27.27
N SER A 152 5.49 36.86 26.17
CA SER A 152 5.07 36.35 24.85
C SER A 152 4.89 34.83 24.84
N LEU A 153 5.86 34.09 25.37
CA LEU A 153 5.77 32.63 25.43
C LEU A 153 4.64 32.14 26.34
N LYS A 154 4.36 32.89 27.42
CA LYS A 154 3.22 32.60 28.30
C LYS A 154 1.91 32.69 27.51
N GLN A 155 1.75 33.76 26.72
CA GLN A 155 0.56 33.96 25.90
C GLN A 155 0.44 32.85 24.84
N GLN A 156 1.54 32.55 24.10
CA GLN A 156 1.55 31.52 23.08
C GLN A 156 1.22 30.13 23.64
N LEU A 157 1.68 29.80 24.84
CA LEU A 157 1.35 28.55 25.51
C LEU A 157 -0.14 28.50 25.89
N GLN A 158 -0.72 29.63 26.34
CA GLN A 158 -2.16 29.73 26.62
C GLN A 158 -3.00 29.57 25.36
N ASP A 159 -2.59 30.16 24.23
CA ASP A 159 -3.26 30.07 22.94
C ASP A 159 -3.22 28.61 22.40
N LEU A 160 -2.16 27.86 22.73
CA LEU A 160 -2.04 26.42 22.43
C LEU A 160 -2.83 25.54 23.43
N GLY A 161 -3.52 26.14 24.41
CA GLY A 161 -4.31 25.42 25.41
C GLY A 161 -3.49 24.83 26.57
N VAL A 162 -2.24 25.27 26.76
CA VAL A 162 -1.37 24.78 27.82
C VAL A 162 -1.53 25.64 29.07
N ASN A 163 -2.48 25.30 29.94
CA ASN A 163 -2.72 26.01 31.20
C ASN A 163 -1.71 25.65 32.31
N LYS A 164 -1.13 24.46 32.26
CA LYS A 164 -0.12 23.98 33.21
C LYS A 164 1.07 23.43 32.45
N LEU A 165 2.29 23.89 32.79
CA LEU A 165 3.50 23.43 32.13
C LEU A 165 3.66 21.92 32.28
N PRO A 166 3.63 21.16 31.21
CA PRO A 166 3.84 19.72 31.26
C PRO A 166 5.32 19.38 31.55
N ALA A 167 5.58 18.23 32.15
CA ALA A 167 6.93 17.76 32.33
C ALA A 167 7.62 17.47 30.99
N PRO A 168 8.93 17.76 30.82
CA PRO A 168 9.62 17.51 29.54
C PRO A 168 9.55 16.06 29.08
N LYS A 169 9.72 15.11 30.01
CA LYS A 169 9.61 13.67 29.71
C LYS A 169 8.22 13.27 29.25
N SER A 170 7.17 13.87 29.81
CA SER A 170 5.78 13.57 29.39
C SER A 170 5.51 14.01 27.95
N LEU A 171 6.00 15.19 27.54
CA LEU A 171 5.89 15.68 26.17
C LEU A 171 6.68 14.77 25.21
N GLN A 172 7.90 14.42 25.56
CA GLN A 172 8.71 13.53 24.74
C GLN A 172 8.05 12.18 24.55
N ASN A 173 7.56 11.56 25.63
CA ASN A 173 6.84 10.29 25.54
C ASN A 173 5.60 10.38 24.64
N LYS A 174 4.86 11.49 24.71
CA LYS A 174 3.69 11.70 23.85
C LYS A 174 4.09 11.79 22.38
N ILE A 175 5.16 12.54 22.07
CA ILE A 175 5.70 12.64 20.70
C ILE A 175 6.16 11.27 20.21
N ASP A 176 6.85 10.50 21.05
CA ASP A 176 7.37 9.16 20.67
C ASP A 176 6.22 8.16 20.41
N VAL A 177 5.14 8.23 21.18
CA VAL A 177 3.93 7.42 20.94
C VAL A 177 3.30 7.79 19.61
N LEU A 178 3.10 9.08 19.31
CA LEU A 178 2.56 9.55 18.05
C LEU A 178 3.44 9.14 16.85
N LYS A 179 4.78 9.22 16.99
CA LYS A 179 5.73 8.78 15.96
C LYS A 179 5.67 7.26 15.72
N LYS A 180 5.41 6.47 16.73
CA LYS A 180 5.18 5.02 16.57
C LYS A 180 3.86 4.76 15.84
N GLU A 181 2.79 5.43 16.24
CA GLU A 181 1.47 5.29 15.61
C GLU A 181 1.53 5.64 14.11
N ILE A 182 2.14 6.77 13.75
CA ILE A 182 2.29 7.15 12.33
C ILE A 182 3.10 6.12 11.53
N SER A 183 4.11 5.51 12.15
CA SER A 183 4.89 4.45 11.51
C SER A 183 4.04 3.20 11.24
N THR A 184 3.13 2.84 12.16
CA THR A 184 2.20 1.72 11.98
C THR A 184 1.22 2.00 10.86
N VAL A 185 0.56 3.16 10.87
CA VAL A 185 -0.40 3.55 9.82
C VAL A 185 0.26 3.63 8.44
N ARG A 186 1.52 4.06 8.35
CA ARG A 186 2.28 4.05 7.09
C ARG A 186 2.53 2.65 6.54
N LYS A 187 2.78 1.67 7.42
CA LYS A 187 2.94 0.27 7.00
C LYS A 187 1.62 -0.31 6.51
N GLU A 188 0.53 -0.07 7.23
CA GLU A 188 -0.81 -0.48 6.82
C GLU A 188 -1.19 0.13 5.47
N LYS A 189 -0.93 1.42 5.25
CA LYS A 189 -1.12 2.07 3.95
C LYS A 189 -0.32 1.37 2.84
N GLN A 190 0.94 1.06 3.07
CA GLN A 190 1.78 0.36 2.09
C GLN A 190 1.25 -1.03 1.73
N GLU A 191 0.71 -1.76 2.70
CA GLU A 191 0.08 -3.07 2.47
C GLU A 191 -1.21 -2.92 1.63
N LEU A 192 -2.02 -1.89 1.90
CA LEU A 192 -3.20 -1.57 1.11
C LEU A 192 -2.84 -1.17 -0.34
N GLU A 193 -1.79 -0.38 -0.56
CA GLU A 193 -1.30 -0.01 -1.89
C GLU A 193 -0.80 -1.24 -2.67
N ASN A 194 -0.10 -2.16 -2.02
CA ASN A 194 0.32 -3.43 -2.62
C ASN A 194 -0.90 -4.28 -3.01
N ARG A 195 -1.91 -4.34 -2.14
CA ARG A 195 -3.18 -5.03 -2.42
C ARG A 195 -3.91 -4.39 -3.61
N LYS A 196 -4.00 -3.06 -3.65
CA LYS A 196 -4.58 -2.31 -4.79
C LYS A 196 -3.84 -2.63 -6.09
N SER A 197 -2.52 -2.66 -6.08
CA SER A 197 -1.70 -3.04 -7.24
C SER A 197 -2.08 -4.44 -7.76
N THR A 198 -2.23 -5.41 -6.86
CA THR A 198 -2.66 -6.77 -7.21
C THR A 198 -4.06 -6.78 -7.81
N LEU A 199 -5.01 -6.05 -7.22
CA LEU A 199 -6.39 -5.94 -7.73
C LEU A 199 -6.44 -5.30 -9.11
N ASN A 200 -5.60 -4.30 -9.39
CA ASN A 200 -5.49 -3.68 -10.70
C ASN A 200 -4.99 -4.67 -11.77
N ILE A 201 -4.00 -5.51 -11.43
CA ILE A 201 -3.52 -6.59 -12.32
C ILE A 201 -4.65 -7.57 -12.60
N ILE A 202 -5.39 -7.99 -11.58
CA ILE A 202 -6.54 -8.90 -11.70
C ILE A 202 -7.62 -8.28 -12.60
N SER A 203 -7.96 -7.01 -12.38
CA SER A 203 -8.93 -6.28 -13.21
C SER A 203 -8.51 -6.25 -14.68
N ALA A 204 -7.24 -5.98 -14.96
CA ALA A 204 -6.71 -6.01 -16.33
C ALA A 204 -6.75 -7.42 -16.95
N ASN A 205 -6.42 -8.46 -16.16
CA ASN A 205 -6.50 -9.84 -16.62
C ASN A 205 -7.93 -10.26 -16.93
N ILE A 206 -8.92 -9.88 -16.10
CA ILE A 206 -10.34 -10.13 -16.35
C ILE A 206 -10.77 -9.47 -17.65
N LYS A 207 -10.44 -8.18 -17.86
CA LYS A 207 -10.77 -7.46 -19.11
C LYS A 207 -10.16 -8.16 -20.32
N ASN A 208 -8.91 -8.61 -20.23
CA ASN A 208 -8.26 -9.36 -21.32
C ASN A 208 -8.97 -10.69 -21.60
N LEU A 209 -9.39 -11.43 -20.59
CA LEU A 209 -10.13 -12.69 -20.77
C LEU A 209 -11.50 -12.47 -21.43
N LEU A 210 -12.21 -11.43 -21.02
CA LEU A 210 -13.52 -11.09 -21.62
C LEU A 210 -13.38 -10.60 -23.06
N SER A 211 -12.34 -9.85 -23.41
CA SER A 211 -12.10 -9.38 -24.79
C SER A 211 -11.71 -10.52 -25.74
N ILE A 212 -11.03 -11.56 -25.25
CA ILE A 212 -10.68 -12.75 -26.03
C ILE A 212 -11.95 -13.57 -26.34
N ASN A 213 -12.94 -13.57 -25.45
CA ASN A 213 -14.20 -14.31 -25.59
C ASN A 213 -15.31 -13.53 -26.34
N SER A 214 -15.01 -12.36 -26.93
CA SER A 214 -15.95 -11.59 -27.78
C SER A 214 -15.60 -11.70 -29.27
N PRO A 215 -15.93 -12.81 -29.96
CA PRO A 215 -15.56 -12.98 -31.36
C PRO A 215 -16.56 -12.39 -32.37
N LEU A 216 -17.55 -11.58 -32.00
CA LEU A 216 -18.68 -11.26 -32.87
C LEU A 216 -19.07 -9.78 -32.98
N GLN A 217 -18.11 -8.84 -33.01
CA GLN A 217 -18.49 -7.45 -33.34
C GLN A 217 -17.86 -6.87 -34.63
N ASN A 218 -17.09 -7.65 -35.41
CA ASN A 218 -16.43 -7.15 -36.62
C ASN A 218 -16.96 -7.76 -37.95
N ILE A 219 -18.18 -8.29 -38.01
CA ILE A 219 -18.73 -8.85 -39.25
C ILE A 219 -19.94 -8.02 -39.80
N SER A 220 -20.32 -6.91 -39.17
CA SER A 220 -21.50 -6.15 -39.62
C SER A 220 -21.23 -4.89 -40.44
N GLU A 221 -19.97 -4.54 -40.74
CA GLU A 221 -19.68 -3.29 -41.50
C GLU A 221 -19.16 -3.50 -42.94
N THR A 222 -19.06 -4.72 -43.45
CA THR A 222 -18.56 -4.96 -44.80
C THR A 222 -19.60 -5.48 -45.80
N CYS A 223 -20.89 -5.43 -45.51
CA CYS A 223 -21.95 -5.89 -46.42
C CYS A 223 -22.98 -4.81 -46.79
N HIS A 224 -22.56 -3.56 -47.04
CA HIS A 224 -23.46 -2.56 -47.65
C HIS A 224 -22.70 -1.59 -48.53
N SER A 225 -22.09 -2.07 -49.61
CA SER A 225 -21.73 -1.20 -50.75
C SER A 225 -21.42 -2.00 -52.02
N GLU A 226 -22.36 -2.81 -52.46
CA GLU A 226 -22.41 -3.23 -53.87
C GLU A 226 -23.88 -3.51 -54.18
N HIS A 227 -24.58 -2.51 -54.69
CA HIS A 227 -25.65 -2.54 -55.68
C HIS A 227 -26.39 -1.20 -55.68
N VAL A 228 -25.94 -0.26 -56.50
CA VAL A 228 -26.81 0.56 -57.33
C VAL A 228 -26.02 0.93 -58.60
N LEU A 229 -26.52 0.49 -59.71
CA LEU A 229 -26.25 0.90 -61.06
C LEU A 229 -26.41 2.41 -61.22
#